data_612ff2a5d0b4b9cc7dfb6694cfade876
#
_entry.id   612ff2a5d0b4b9cc7dfb6694cfade876
#
_cell.length_a   1.000
_cell.length_b   1.000
_cell.length_c   1.000
_cell.angle_alpha   90.00
_cell.angle_beta   90.00
_cell.angle_gamma   90.00
#
_symmetry.space_group_name_H-M   'P 1'
#
loop_
_entity.id
_entity.type
_entity.pdbx_description
1 polymer ?
#
loop_
_entity_poly.entity_id
_entity_poly.type
_entity_poly.pdbx_seq_one_letter_code
_entity_poly.pdbx_strand_id
1 'polypeptide(L)'
;DMNTKQKIKESFQKEHKRASKLVEDPKRSEYLSLKLEGIMESDVNVCVTYDPTKFGPFIIGTTSIPEAGIYSVCCAIQNLWLAARAENIGLGWVSIISNDVLREQLDLPEHIVPVAYLCLGHVTNFETKPDLERSGWLPRLELKDVVYYEKWEQKEGESWNVIQEMIKSNLNYA
;
A
#
# COMPACT_ATOMS: atom_id res chain seq x y z
N ASP A 1 8.42 18.11 -10.43
CA ASP A 1 9.41 19.08 -9.97
C ASP A 1 10.36 18.44 -8.97
N MET A 2 11.67 18.66 -9.12
CA MET A 2 12.70 18.06 -8.26
C MET A 2 12.71 18.63 -6.85
N ASN A 3 12.37 19.89 -6.68
CA ASN A 3 12.30 20.51 -5.35
C ASN A 3 11.15 19.91 -4.51
N THR A 4 9.98 19.71 -5.12
CA THR A 4 8.84 19.03 -4.50
C THR A 4 9.19 17.59 -4.10
N LYS A 5 9.82 16.83 -4.98
CA LYS A 5 10.32 15.47 -4.66
C LYS A 5 11.26 15.49 -3.45
N GLN A 6 12.20 16.45 -3.42
CA GLN A 6 13.16 16.58 -2.34
C GLN A 6 12.48 16.84 -0.99
N LYS A 7 11.50 17.73 -0.94
CA LYS A 7 10.74 18.02 0.29
C LYS A 7 9.95 16.80 0.79
N ILE A 8 9.36 16.05 -0.12
CA ILE A 8 8.64 14.82 0.23
C ILE A 8 9.64 13.74 0.70
N LYS A 9 10.82 13.65 0.10
CA LYS A 9 11.90 12.76 0.56
C LYS A 9 12.37 13.11 1.98
N GLU A 10 12.51 14.38 2.30
CA GLU A 10 12.85 14.85 3.65
C GLU A 10 11.77 14.45 4.67
N SER A 11 10.49 14.56 4.29
CA SER A 11 9.38 14.05 5.11
C SER A 11 9.49 12.54 5.36
N PHE A 12 9.74 11.76 4.31
CA PHE A 12 9.98 10.32 4.47
C PHE A 12 11.11 10.04 5.46
N GLN A 13 12.26 10.69 5.31
CA GLN A 13 13.41 10.47 6.20
C GLN A 13 13.08 10.77 7.66
N LYS A 14 12.34 11.86 7.91
CA LYS A 14 11.89 12.25 9.25
C LYS A 14 10.95 11.19 9.85
N GLU A 15 9.93 10.77 9.11
CA GLU A 15 8.94 9.80 9.57
C GLU A 15 9.56 8.39 9.73
N HIS A 16 10.43 7.98 8.81
CA HIS A 16 11.18 6.72 8.91
C HIS A 16 12.05 6.67 10.17
N LYS A 17 12.78 7.77 10.44
CA LYS A 17 13.57 7.90 11.67
C LYS A 17 12.69 7.91 12.94
N ARG A 18 11.50 8.51 12.87
CA ARG A 18 10.53 8.48 13.98
C ARG A 18 10.02 7.05 14.22
N ALA A 19 9.61 6.35 13.16
CA ALA A 19 9.12 4.98 13.24
C ALA A 19 10.18 4.00 13.75
N SER A 20 11.45 4.18 13.38
CA SER A 20 12.53 3.30 13.83
C SER A 20 12.71 3.26 15.35
N LYS A 21 12.30 4.33 16.06
CA LYS A 21 12.35 4.38 17.53
C LYS A 21 11.31 3.49 18.20
N LEU A 22 10.27 3.06 17.47
CA LEU A 22 9.23 2.16 17.94
C LEU A 22 9.61 0.68 17.75
N VAL A 23 10.70 0.43 17.04
CA VAL A 23 11.21 -0.93 16.80
C VAL A 23 12.34 -1.21 17.80
N GLU A 24 12.25 -2.33 18.52
CA GLU A 24 13.30 -2.75 19.46
C GLU A 24 14.46 -3.44 18.75
N ASP A 25 15.67 -3.35 19.35
CA ASP A 25 16.84 -4.08 18.86
C ASP A 25 16.65 -5.61 19.08
N PRO A 26 17.15 -6.45 18.17
CA PRO A 26 18.00 -6.13 17.00
C PRO A 26 17.23 -5.70 15.75
N LYS A 27 15.89 -5.79 15.72
CA LYS A 27 15.09 -5.47 14.53
C LYS A 27 15.17 -4.01 14.07
N ARG A 28 15.59 -3.08 14.93
CA ARG A 28 15.74 -1.66 14.52
C ARG A 28 16.80 -1.49 13.43
N SER A 29 17.93 -2.16 13.55
CA SER A 29 18.99 -2.10 12.53
C SER A 29 18.52 -2.71 11.20
N GLU A 30 17.76 -3.80 11.26
CA GLU A 30 17.13 -4.42 10.09
C GLU A 30 16.12 -3.45 9.44
N TYR A 31 15.21 -2.86 10.22
CA TYR A 31 14.25 -1.85 9.74
C TYR A 31 14.93 -0.68 9.02
N LEU A 32 16.02 -0.17 9.57
CA LEU A 32 16.76 0.95 8.99
C LEU A 32 17.49 0.58 7.69
N SER A 33 17.74 -0.70 7.45
CA SER A 33 18.35 -1.21 6.21
C SER A 33 17.36 -1.43 5.07
N LEU A 34 16.05 -1.44 5.36
CA LEU A 34 15.01 -1.67 4.33
C LEU A 34 14.93 -0.50 3.35
N LYS A 35 14.89 -0.79 2.07
CA LYS A 35 14.59 0.19 1.01
C LYS A 35 13.09 0.35 0.89
N LEU A 36 12.51 1.38 1.52
CA LEU A 36 11.05 1.57 1.64
C LEU A 36 10.50 2.70 0.76
N GLU A 37 11.30 3.27 -0.13
CA GLU A 37 10.88 4.33 -1.03
C GLU A 37 11.73 4.40 -2.30
N GLY A 38 11.26 5.10 -3.31
CA GLY A 38 11.95 5.38 -4.57
C GLY A 38 11.62 6.80 -5.08
N ILE A 39 11.46 7.77 -4.16
CA ILE A 39 10.94 9.11 -4.48
C ILE A 39 11.81 9.84 -5.48
N MET A 40 13.12 9.80 -5.28
CA MET A 40 14.06 10.52 -6.14
C MET A 40 14.43 9.72 -7.39
N GLU A 41 14.43 8.39 -7.27
CA GLU A 41 14.88 7.48 -8.32
C GLU A 41 13.80 7.19 -9.37
N SER A 42 12.52 7.29 -9.00
CA SER A 42 11.40 7.02 -9.92
C SER A 42 11.25 8.11 -10.98
N ASP A 43 10.84 7.72 -12.19
CA ASP A 43 10.59 8.65 -13.30
C ASP A 43 9.44 9.61 -12.96
N VAL A 44 8.34 9.06 -12.43
CA VAL A 44 7.12 9.80 -12.11
C VAL A 44 6.67 9.50 -10.69
N ASN A 45 6.27 10.56 -9.96
CA ASN A 45 5.58 10.42 -8.68
C ASN A 45 4.15 10.94 -8.80
N VAL A 46 3.20 10.19 -8.25
CA VAL A 46 1.76 10.50 -8.31
C VAL A 46 1.21 10.54 -6.89
N CYS A 47 0.61 11.66 -6.52
CA CYS A 47 -0.22 11.72 -5.31
C CYS A 47 -1.66 11.43 -5.70
N VAL A 48 -2.23 10.35 -5.18
CA VAL A 48 -3.63 10.00 -5.38
C VAL A 48 -4.44 10.56 -4.21
N THR A 49 -5.49 11.29 -4.54
CA THR A 49 -6.31 11.99 -3.55
C THR A 49 -7.78 11.56 -3.63
N TYR A 50 -8.49 11.70 -2.52
CA TYR A 50 -9.93 11.56 -2.43
C TYR A 50 -10.58 12.91 -2.13
N ASP A 51 -11.56 13.28 -2.94
CA ASP A 51 -12.40 14.45 -2.71
C ASP A 51 -13.79 14.00 -2.21
N PRO A 52 -14.10 14.17 -0.91
CA PRO A 52 -15.37 13.73 -0.36
C PRO A 52 -16.56 14.58 -0.83
N THR A 53 -16.32 15.71 -1.48
CA THR A 53 -17.38 16.66 -1.88
C THR A 53 -17.80 16.52 -3.34
N LYS A 54 -17.03 15.81 -4.16
CA LYS A 54 -17.14 15.84 -5.62
C LYS A 54 -18.44 15.25 -6.17
N PHE A 55 -19.05 14.31 -5.46
CA PHE A 55 -20.27 13.61 -5.91
C PHE A 55 -21.52 14.05 -5.15
N GLY A 56 -21.50 15.23 -4.53
CA GLY A 56 -22.61 15.80 -3.80
C GLY A 56 -22.72 15.34 -2.34
N PRO A 57 -23.79 15.75 -1.64
CA PRO A 57 -23.92 15.53 -0.20
C PRO A 57 -24.27 14.08 0.18
N PHE A 58 -24.69 13.26 -0.79
CA PHE A 58 -25.09 11.88 -0.56
C PHE A 58 -24.44 10.93 -1.57
N ILE A 59 -23.60 10.06 -1.06
CA ILE A 59 -22.98 8.97 -1.82
C ILE A 59 -23.52 7.66 -1.26
N ILE A 60 -24.03 6.80 -2.15
CA ILE A 60 -24.59 5.50 -1.77
C ILE A 60 -23.56 4.69 -0.99
N GLY A 61 -23.94 4.20 0.18
CA GLY A 61 -23.10 3.37 1.05
C GLY A 61 -22.33 4.13 2.12
N THR A 62 -22.03 5.41 1.96
CA THR A 62 -21.22 6.18 2.93
C THR A 62 -21.95 6.46 4.25
N THR A 63 -23.27 6.33 4.31
CA THR A 63 -24.03 6.41 5.56
C THR A 63 -23.76 5.22 6.50
N SER A 64 -23.40 4.08 5.94
CA SER A 64 -23.09 2.86 6.71
C SER A 64 -21.58 2.60 6.82
N ILE A 65 -20.84 2.98 5.79
CA ILE A 65 -19.38 2.82 5.70
C ILE A 65 -18.80 4.16 5.22
N PRO A 66 -18.54 5.11 6.13
CA PRO A 66 -18.02 6.44 5.78
C PRO A 66 -16.75 6.41 4.93
N GLU A 67 -15.92 5.39 5.12
CA GLU A 67 -14.64 5.19 4.42
C GLU A 67 -14.78 4.57 3.03
N ALA A 68 -16.00 4.22 2.57
CA ALA A 68 -16.21 3.54 1.28
C ALA A 68 -15.59 4.29 0.09
N GLY A 69 -15.55 5.63 0.14
CA GLY A 69 -14.89 6.45 -0.87
C GLY A 69 -13.39 6.21 -0.93
N ILE A 70 -12.73 6.13 0.22
CA ILE A 70 -11.29 5.82 0.32
C ILE A 70 -11.01 4.39 -0.15
N TYR A 71 -11.85 3.42 0.21
CA TYR A 71 -11.70 2.03 -0.26
C TYR A 71 -11.82 1.93 -1.78
N SER A 72 -12.74 2.69 -2.39
CA SER A 72 -12.85 2.79 -3.85
C SER A 72 -11.57 3.33 -4.50
N VAL A 73 -10.94 4.35 -3.90
CA VAL A 73 -9.65 4.88 -4.35
C VAL A 73 -8.54 3.83 -4.21
N CYS A 74 -8.51 3.07 -3.11
CA CYS A 74 -7.55 1.98 -2.93
C CYS A 74 -7.69 0.89 -4.01
N CYS A 75 -8.94 0.54 -4.40
CA CYS A 75 -9.17 -0.37 -5.51
C CYS A 75 -8.66 0.19 -6.85
N ALA A 76 -8.83 1.49 -7.11
CA ALA A 76 -8.29 2.14 -8.30
C ALA A 76 -6.75 2.13 -8.31
N ILE A 77 -6.11 2.36 -7.16
CA ILE A 77 -4.65 2.26 -7.01
C ILE A 77 -4.18 0.83 -7.29
N GLN A 78 -4.88 -0.18 -6.79
CA GLN A 78 -4.55 -1.59 -7.05
C GLN A 78 -4.64 -1.91 -8.55
N ASN A 79 -5.69 -1.44 -9.24
CA ASN A 79 -5.83 -1.61 -10.69
C ASN A 79 -4.69 -0.91 -11.45
N LEU A 80 -4.31 0.32 -11.05
CA LEU A 80 -3.16 1.02 -11.61
C LEU A 80 -1.86 0.21 -11.43
N TRP A 81 -1.68 -0.40 -10.25
CA TRP A 81 -0.50 -1.23 -9.96
C TRP A 81 -0.42 -2.45 -10.87
N LEU A 82 -1.54 -3.16 -11.03
CA LEU A 82 -1.60 -4.32 -11.93
C LEU A 82 -1.38 -3.92 -13.39
N ALA A 83 -1.96 -2.81 -13.85
CA ALA A 83 -1.75 -2.29 -15.19
C ALA A 83 -0.28 -1.88 -15.42
N ALA A 84 0.32 -1.16 -14.48
CA ALA A 84 1.74 -0.79 -14.55
C ALA A 84 2.62 -2.05 -14.65
N ARG A 85 2.34 -3.06 -13.82
CA ARG A 85 3.08 -4.34 -13.86
C ARG A 85 2.95 -5.05 -15.21
N ALA A 86 1.77 -5.02 -15.84
CA ALA A 86 1.54 -5.61 -17.17
C ALA A 86 2.36 -4.90 -18.27
N GLU A 87 2.62 -3.61 -18.09
CA GLU A 87 3.48 -2.79 -18.98
C GLU A 87 4.96 -2.80 -18.57
N ASN A 88 5.38 -3.65 -17.64
CA ASN A 88 6.73 -3.73 -17.08
C ASN A 88 7.20 -2.44 -16.40
N ILE A 89 6.27 -1.68 -15.83
CA ILE A 89 6.55 -0.49 -15.02
C ILE A 89 6.47 -0.87 -13.55
N GLY A 90 7.50 -0.53 -12.79
CA GLY A 90 7.52 -0.64 -11.34
C GLY A 90 6.63 0.41 -10.71
N LEU A 91 5.83 0.02 -9.71
CA LEU A 91 5.06 0.94 -8.88
C LEU A 91 5.31 0.63 -7.41
N GLY A 92 5.65 1.65 -6.62
CA GLY A 92 5.81 1.56 -5.18
C GLY A 92 4.91 2.56 -4.48
N TRP A 93 4.17 2.11 -3.46
CA TRP A 93 3.37 2.99 -2.60
C TRP A 93 4.18 3.37 -1.36
N VAL A 94 4.54 4.64 -1.23
CA VAL A 94 5.27 5.18 -0.08
C VAL A 94 4.27 5.72 0.93
N SER A 95 4.11 5.01 2.05
CA SER A 95 3.17 5.38 3.13
C SER A 95 3.83 6.08 4.32
N ILE A 96 5.17 6.13 4.38
CA ILE A 96 5.93 6.74 5.47
C ILE A 96 6.19 8.21 5.11
N ILE A 97 5.12 9.00 4.96
CA ILE A 97 5.17 10.42 4.60
C ILE A 97 4.09 11.15 5.42
N SER A 98 4.38 12.37 5.88
CA SER A 98 3.37 13.22 6.52
C SER A 98 2.36 13.73 5.49
N ASN A 99 1.07 13.53 5.76
CA ASN A 99 0.00 14.10 4.94
C ASN A 99 0.03 15.64 4.93
N ASP A 100 0.49 16.28 6.00
CA ASP A 100 0.60 17.74 6.07
C ASP A 100 1.66 18.24 5.08
N VAL A 101 2.79 17.54 4.96
CA VAL A 101 3.82 17.86 3.96
C VAL A 101 3.28 17.65 2.54
N LEU A 102 2.50 16.59 2.29
CA LEU A 102 1.87 16.41 0.98
C LEU A 102 0.91 17.55 0.64
N ARG A 103 0.10 17.98 1.62
CA ARG A 103 -0.82 19.13 1.45
C ARG A 103 -0.06 20.40 1.11
N GLU A 104 0.97 20.71 1.88
CA GLU A 104 1.80 21.92 1.68
C GLU A 104 2.51 21.90 0.33
N GLN A 105 3.17 20.79 -0.03
CA GLN A 105 4.00 20.73 -1.23
C GLN A 105 3.20 20.60 -2.53
N LEU A 106 1.93 20.21 -2.45
CA LEU A 106 1.04 20.00 -3.59
C LEU A 106 -0.16 20.95 -3.60
N ASP A 107 -0.17 21.97 -2.71
CA ASP A 107 -1.24 22.96 -2.57
C ASP A 107 -2.64 22.30 -2.45
N LEU A 108 -2.74 21.20 -1.69
CA LEU A 108 -4.00 20.48 -1.55
C LEU A 108 -4.94 21.22 -0.58
N PRO A 109 -6.18 21.52 -0.99
CA PRO A 109 -7.19 22.07 -0.09
C PRO A 109 -7.44 21.18 1.13
N GLU A 110 -7.87 21.79 2.24
CA GLU A 110 -8.04 21.07 3.52
C GLU A 110 -8.99 19.85 3.42
N HIS A 111 -10.05 19.95 2.64
CA HIS A 111 -11.04 18.88 2.45
C HIS A 111 -10.54 17.72 1.58
N ILE A 112 -9.46 17.89 0.83
CA ILE A 112 -8.89 16.84 -0.01
C ILE A 112 -8.04 15.90 0.85
N VAL A 113 -8.28 14.60 0.73
CA VAL A 113 -7.58 13.58 1.50
C VAL A 113 -6.47 12.95 0.65
N PRO A 114 -5.19 13.12 0.99
CA PRO A 114 -4.12 12.35 0.36
C PRO A 114 -4.27 10.87 0.76
N VAL A 115 -4.43 9.99 -0.23
CA VAL A 115 -4.61 8.55 -0.01
C VAL A 115 -3.32 7.80 -0.26
N ALA A 116 -2.60 8.13 -1.32
CA ALA A 116 -1.34 7.47 -1.66
C ALA A 116 -0.34 8.40 -2.30
N TYR A 117 0.94 8.15 -2.04
CA TYR A 117 2.05 8.70 -2.81
C TYR A 117 2.76 7.56 -3.51
N LEU A 118 2.69 7.55 -4.83
CA LEU A 118 3.14 6.45 -5.68
C LEU A 118 4.39 6.87 -6.44
N CYS A 119 5.38 5.98 -6.47
CA CYS A 119 6.60 6.10 -7.27
C CYS A 119 6.49 5.12 -8.44
N LEU A 120 6.51 5.64 -9.68
CA LEU A 120 6.43 4.84 -10.91
C LEU A 120 7.70 5.04 -11.73
N GLY A 121 8.21 3.95 -12.29
CA GLY A 121 9.39 4.02 -13.14
C GLY A 121 9.81 2.66 -13.70
N HIS A 122 10.79 2.72 -14.60
CA HIS A 122 11.41 1.51 -15.11
C HIS A 122 12.28 0.86 -14.05
N VAL A 123 12.18 -0.45 -13.92
CA VAL A 123 12.96 -1.26 -12.98
C VAL A 123 13.90 -2.19 -13.75
N THR A 124 15.01 -2.53 -13.14
CA THR A 124 15.98 -3.45 -13.73
C THR A 124 15.46 -4.89 -13.80
N ASN A 125 14.67 -5.27 -12.80
CA ASN A 125 14.01 -6.58 -12.72
C ASN A 125 12.81 -6.50 -11.78
N PHE A 126 11.95 -7.51 -11.89
CA PHE A 126 10.90 -7.75 -10.90
C PHE A 126 11.28 -9.01 -10.10
N GLU A 127 11.37 -8.87 -8.81
CA GLU A 127 11.66 -9.97 -7.92
C GLU A 127 10.47 -10.95 -7.86
N THR A 128 10.77 -12.24 -7.69
CA THR A 128 9.73 -13.29 -7.56
C THR A 128 9.07 -13.32 -6.20
N LYS A 129 9.75 -12.77 -5.18
CA LYS A 129 9.24 -12.65 -3.82
C LYS A 129 9.19 -11.18 -3.38
N PRO A 130 8.22 -10.80 -2.53
CA PRO A 130 8.18 -9.46 -1.94
C PRO A 130 9.47 -9.13 -1.18
N ASP A 131 9.91 -7.87 -1.25
CA ASP A 131 11.14 -7.43 -0.61
C ASP A 131 11.16 -7.66 0.91
N LEU A 132 10.03 -7.46 1.60
CA LEU A 132 9.92 -7.70 3.04
C LEU A 132 10.06 -9.19 3.41
N GLU A 133 9.55 -10.09 2.57
CA GLU A 133 9.75 -11.53 2.74
C GLU A 133 11.21 -11.91 2.47
N ARG A 134 11.78 -11.37 1.39
CA ARG A 134 13.16 -11.64 0.99
C ARG A 134 14.19 -11.13 2.00
N SER A 135 13.92 -10.00 2.62
CA SER A 135 14.75 -9.44 3.70
C SER A 135 14.57 -10.16 5.05
N GLY A 136 13.60 -11.06 5.18
CA GLY A 136 13.29 -11.72 6.45
C GLY A 136 12.47 -10.90 7.42
N TRP A 137 12.01 -9.70 7.02
CA TRP A 137 11.24 -8.80 7.87
C TRP A 137 9.87 -9.37 8.25
N LEU A 138 9.07 -9.78 7.25
CA LEU A 138 7.77 -10.44 7.45
C LEU A 138 7.50 -11.43 6.30
N PRO A 139 7.15 -12.68 6.59
CA PRO A 139 6.69 -13.62 5.59
C PRO A 139 5.28 -13.24 5.10
N ARG A 140 4.88 -13.76 3.94
CA ARG A 140 3.48 -13.78 3.56
C ARG A 140 2.70 -14.69 4.50
N LEU A 141 1.48 -14.26 4.81
CA LEU A 141 0.54 -15.15 5.50
C LEU A 141 -0.02 -16.18 4.51
N GLU A 142 -0.18 -17.39 4.97
CA GLU A 142 -0.88 -18.42 4.21
C GLU A 142 -2.36 -18.05 4.07
N LEU A 143 -2.94 -18.28 2.89
CA LEU A 143 -4.34 -17.94 2.65
C LEU A 143 -5.29 -18.61 3.63
N LYS A 144 -4.99 -19.85 4.07
CA LYS A 144 -5.73 -20.57 5.12
C LYS A 144 -5.76 -19.86 6.46
N ASP A 145 -4.81 -18.94 6.73
CA ASP A 145 -4.71 -18.24 8.02
C ASP A 145 -5.53 -16.95 8.04
N VAL A 146 -5.95 -16.45 6.87
CA VAL A 146 -6.68 -15.18 6.72
C VAL A 146 -8.08 -15.34 6.11
N VAL A 147 -8.49 -16.56 5.78
CA VAL A 147 -9.84 -16.87 5.29
C VAL A 147 -10.59 -17.64 6.35
N TYR A 148 -11.83 -17.27 6.57
CA TYR A 148 -12.74 -17.91 7.52
C TYR A 148 -14.09 -18.19 6.84
N TYR A 149 -14.84 -19.18 7.31
CA TYR A 149 -16.13 -19.54 6.75
C TYR A 149 -17.26 -18.97 7.60
N GLU A 150 -18.12 -18.14 7.02
CA GLU A 150 -19.29 -17.48 7.63
C GLU A 150 -18.98 -16.58 8.85
N LYS A 151 -18.21 -17.05 9.82
CA LYS A 151 -17.91 -16.33 11.07
C LYS A 151 -16.40 -16.19 11.27
N TRP A 152 -16.02 -15.19 12.01
CA TRP A 152 -14.63 -14.96 12.39
C TRP A 152 -14.04 -16.22 13.07
N GLU A 153 -12.84 -16.59 12.62
CA GLU A 153 -12.09 -17.79 13.09
C GLU A 153 -12.75 -19.14 12.87
N GLN A 154 -13.88 -19.21 12.18
CA GLN A 154 -14.51 -20.49 11.86
C GLN A 154 -13.72 -21.20 10.75
N LYS A 155 -13.12 -22.34 11.11
CA LYS A 155 -12.27 -23.18 10.26
C LYS A 155 -12.66 -24.67 10.33
N GLU A 156 -13.95 -24.94 10.53
CA GLU A 156 -14.49 -26.30 10.70
C GLU A 156 -15.69 -26.53 9.79
N GLY A 157 -15.98 -27.82 9.51
CA GLY A 157 -17.13 -28.28 8.72
C GLY A 157 -16.81 -28.61 7.26
N GLU A 158 -17.78 -29.23 6.57
CA GLU A 158 -17.63 -29.68 5.18
C GLU A 158 -17.28 -28.53 4.23
N SER A 159 -17.94 -27.39 4.37
CA SER A 159 -17.68 -26.21 3.52
C SER A 159 -16.29 -25.66 3.71
N TRP A 160 -15.74 -25.71 4.92
CA TRP A 160 -14.36 -25.32 5.16
C TRP A 160 -13.37 -26.26 4.46
N ASN A 161 -13.63 -27.56 4.46
CA ASN A 161 -12.80 -28.53 3.75
C ASN A 161 -12.78 -28.27 2.24
N VAL A 162 -13.93 -27.94 1.64
CA VAL A 162 -14.03 -27.55 0.23
C VAL A 162 -13.21 -26.30 -0.05
N ILE A 163 -13.31 -25.25 0.79
CA ILE A 163 -12.52 -24.02 0.67
C ILE A 163 -11.02 -24.33 0.75
N GLN A 164 -10.59 -25.17 1.68
CA GLN A 164 -9.20 -25.58 1.79
C GLN A 164 -8.69 -26.30 0.54
N GLU A 165 -9.48 -27.15 -0.05
CA GLU A 165 -9.11 -27.83 -1.30
C GLU A 165 -9.02 -26.87 -2.48
N MET A 166 -9.95 -25.92 -2.59
CA MET A 166 -9.89 -24.86 -3.60
C MET A 166 -8.64 -23.98 -3.42
N ILE A 167 -8.27 -23.60 -2.19
CA ILE A 167 -7.05 -22.85 -1.90
C ILE A 167 -5.81 -23.64 -2.36
N LYS A 168 -5.74 -24.95 -2.03
CA LYS A 168 -4.62 -25.82 -2.43
C LYS A 168 -4.52 -25.99 -3.94
N SER A 169 -5.65 -26.16 -4.64
CA SER A 169 -5.66 -26.35 -6.09
C SER A 169 -5.21 -25.08 -6.85
N ASN A 170 -5.57 -23.89 -6.38
CA ASN A 170 -5.20 -22.63 -7.02
C ASN A 170 -3.73 -22.22 -6.77
N LEU A 171 -3.08 -22.68 -5.71
CA LEU A 171 -1.66 -22.44 -5.45
C LEU A 171 -0.73 -23.20 -6.43
N ASN A 172 -1.24 -24.19 -7.17
CA ASN A 172 -0.48 -24.93 -8.18
C ASN A 172 -0.39 -24.21 -9.55
N TYR A 173 -1.01 -23.03 -9.71
CA TYR A 173 -0.99 -22.24 -10.94
C TYR A 173 -0.21 -20.92 -10.82
N ALA A 174 0.54 -20.71 -9.70
CA ALA A 174 1.33 -19.49 -9.47
C ALA A 174 2.84 -19.75 -9.62
#